data_e18389c4a7d7ec9e3ff9f61ff12a26fb
#
_entry.id   e18389c4a7d7ec9e3ff9f61ff12a26fb
#
_cell.length_a   1.000
_cell.length_b   1.000
_cell.length_c   1.000
_cell.angle_alpha   90.00
_cell.angle_beta   90.00
_cell.angle_gamma   90.00
#
_symmetry.space_group_name_H-M   'P 1'
#
loop_
_entity.id
_entity.type
_entity.pdbx_description
1 polymer ?
#
loop_
_entity_poly.entity_id
_entity_poly.type
_entity_poly.pdbx_seq_one_letter_code
_entity_poly.pdbx_strand_id
1 'polypeptide(L)'
;MKPQHRPKTWIIALGCLCLFALATSCQNIAQKTANSPAPWPPDSSAIAHIPIQTPVGEFKVWTQRFGQNNKIKILLLHGGPAMTHEYMQCFEPFFIKEQFEFYQYDQLGSYYSDQPKDSSLWTTARFVEEVEQVRKAIGADASNFYLLGNSWGGILAMEYALKYQQNLKGLIVSNMMASAPEYGKYAAEVLAKQMDPQVLAEVRTIEKNHDFSNPRYMELLMPHFYKQHICRLAQWPAPLDSAFKHANGEIYTMMQGPSEFGISGRLARWDVKARLHEIAVPTLMIGAKYDTMDPKAMEWQAKAVQNGQFLYCPNGSHLSMWDDQAVFMGGIIKFIRGTAG
;
A
#
# COMPACT_ATOMS: atom_id res chain seq x y z
N MET A 1 -65.39 -24.56 -60.11
CA MET A 1 -65.26 -25.61 -61.11
C MET A 1 -63.93 -26.22 -61.10
N LYS A 2 -63.85 -27.52 -60.87
CA LYS A 2 -62.76 -28.44 -61.06
C LYS A 2 -62.37 -28.48 -62.56
N PRO A 3 -61.30 -29.22 -63.03
CA PRO A 3 -60.09 -29.79 -62.41
C PRO A 3 -58.90 -29.90 -63.41
N GLN A 4 -57.84 -30.64 -62.92
CA GLN A 4 -57.01 -31.62 -63.69
C GLN A 4 -55.80 -31.03 -64.48
N HIS A 5 -54.67 -31.69 -64.66
CA HIS A 5 -54.10 -32.98 -64.35
C HIS A 5 -52.54 -32.89 -64.48
N ARG A 6 -51.88 -33.84 -63.84
CA ARG A 6 -50.46 -34.24 -64.00
C ARG A 6 -50.11 -34.71 -65.43
N PRO A 7 -48.89 -35.03 -65.90
CA PRO A 7 -47.95 -35.92 -65.23
C PRO A 7 -46.42 -35.66 -65.40
N LYS A 8 -45.70 -36.36 -64.57
CA LYS A 8 -44.38 -37.00 -64.58
C LYS A 8 -43.56 -36.99 -65.88
N THR A 9 -42.26 -36.73 -65.78
CA THR A 9 -41.24 -37.60 -66.42
C THR A 9 -39.93 -37.55 -65.66
N TRP A 10 -39.34 -38.73 -65.50
CA TRP A 10 -38.06 -39.02 -64.92
C TRP A 10 -36.96 -38.80 -65.94
N ILE A 11 -35.78 -38.27 -65.55
CA ILE A 11 -34.49 -38.62 -66.17
C ILE A 11 -33.44 -38.65 -65.07
N ILE A 12 -32.80 -39.81 -65.00
CA ILE A 12 -31.62 -40.11 -64.20
C ILE A 12 -30.37 -39.66 -65.00
N ALA A 13 -29.45 -38.99 -64.36
CA ALA A 13 -28.04 -39.01 -64.77
C ALA A 13 -27.10 -38.68 -63.62
N LEU A 14 -26.43 -39.68 -63.27
CA LEU A 14 -25.04 -39.88 -62.81
C LEU A 14 -24.19 -38.64 -62.52
N GLY A 15 -23.73 -38.58 -61.25
CA GLY A 15 -22.31 -38.70 -60.92
C GLY A 15 -21.43 -37.50 -61.06
N CYS A 16 -21.13 -36.89 -59.93
CA CYS A 16 -19.71 -36.59 -59.63
C CYS A 16 -19.58 -36.29 -58.11
N LEU A 17 -19.01 -37.18 -57.39
CA LEU A 17 -18.55 -37.02 -56.01
C LEU A 17 -17.39 -36.01 -56.05
N CYS A 18 -17.64 -34.77 -55.61
CA CYS A 18 -16.59 -33.89 -55.10
C CYS A 18 -16.72 -33.81 -53.61
N LEU A 19 -15.91 -34.61 -52.91
CA LEU A 19 -15.62 -34.52 -51.52
C LEU A 19 -14.91 -33.16 -51.28
N PHE A 20 -15.67 -32.15 -50.91
CA PHE A 20 -15.11 -30.99 -50.23
C PHE A 20 -15.00 -31.34 -48.74
N ALA A 21 -13.78 -31.77 -48.37
CA ALA A 21 -13.37 -31.79 -46.97
C ALA A 21 -13.38 -30.36 -46.45
N LEU A 22 -14.41 -29.99 -45.71
CA LEU A 22 -14.42 -28.84 -44.83
C LEU A 22 -13.44 -29.13 -43.69
N ALA A 23 -12.17 -28.78 -43.93
CA ALA A 23 -11.19 -28.61 -42.84
C ALA A 23 -11.68 -27.47 -41.96
N THR A 24 -12.47 -27.78 -40.94
CA THR A 24 -12.65 -26.93 -39.80
C THR A 24 -11.30 -26.78 -39.11
N SER A 25 -10.55 -25.77 -39.51
CA SER A 25 -9.40 -25.29 -38.81
C SER A 25 -9.88 -24.70 -37.48
N CYS A 26 -9.97 -25.52 -36.45
CA CYS A 26 -9.93 -25.06 -35.09
C CYS A 26 -8.57 -24.40 -34.91
N GLN A 27 -8.50 -23.13 -35.20
CA GLN A 27 -7.42 -22.29 -34.69
C GLN A 27 -7.58 -22.29 -33.17
N ASN A 28 -6.85 -23.15 -32.49
CA ASN A 28 -6.43 -23.00 -31.13
C ASN A 28 -5.77 -21.62 -31.04
N ILE A 29 -6.55 -20.60 -30.68
CA ILE A 29 -6.01 -19.40 -30.08
C ILE A 29 -5.55 -19.86 -28.68
N ALA A 30 -4.38 -20.51 -28.66
CA ALA A 30 -3.57 -20.55 -27.46
C ALA A 30 -3.36 -19.09 -27.09
N GLN A 31 -4.11 -18.61 -26.14
CA GLN A 31 -3.75 -17.42 -25.38
C GLN A 31 -2.32 -17.65 -24.92
N LYS A 32 -1.38 -17.12 -25.69
CA LYS A 32 -0.04 -16.84 -25.23
C LYS A 32 -0.24 -15.84 -24.08
N THR A 33 -0.42 -16.38 -22.86
CA THR A 33 -0.10 -15.61 -21.66
C THR A 33 1.35 -15.19 -21.90
N ALA A 34 1.53 -13.97 -22.31
CA ALA A 34 2.83 -13.36 -22.38
C ALA A 34 3.35 -13.40 -20.93
N ASN A 35 4.17 -14.42 -20.64
CA ASN A 35 5.13 -14.33 -19.57
C ASN A 35 6.08 -13.21 -20.00
N SER A 36 5.71 -11.98 -19.73
CA SER A 36 6.68 -10.89 -19.72
C SER A 36 7.75 -11.34 -18.73
N PRO A 37 9.01 -11.45 -19.13
CA PRO A 37 10.05 -11.77 -18.18
C PRO A 37 9.95 -10.74 -17.05
N ALA A 38 10.04 -11.22 -15.81
CA ALA A 38 10.08 -10.32 -14.66
C ALA A 38 11.10 -9.23 -14.93
N PRO A 39 10.79 -7.96 -14.69
CA PRO A 39 11.66 -6.83 -15.05
C PRO A 39 12.99 -6.81 -14.26
N TRP A 40 13.29 -7.88 -13.54
CA TRP A 40 14.34 -7.96 -12.53
C TRP A 40 15.57 -8.72 -13.04
N PRO A 41 16.76 -8.11 -12.97
CA PRO A 41 18.01 -8.83 -13.18
C PRO A 41 18.19 -9.94 -12.11
N PRO A 42 18.99 -10.99 -12.41
CA PRO A 42 19.14 -12.16 -11.55
C PRO A 42 19.92 -11.94 -10.24
N ASP A 43 20.47 -10.76 -10.00
CA ASP A 43 21.23 -10.46 -8.77
C ASP A 43 20.34 -10.23 -7.53
N SER A 44 20.93 -10.30 -6.35
CA SER A 44 20.25 -10.29 -5.06
C SER A 44 19.64 -8.94 -4.68
N SER A 45 20.04 -7.85 -5.36
CA SER A 45 19.48 -6.50 -5.20
C SER A 45 19.36 -5.84 -6.57
N ALA A 46 18.16 -5.45 -6.96
CA ALA A 46 17.91 -4.89 -8.28
C ALA A 46 16.89 -3.75 -8.22
N ILE A 47 17.19 -2.66 -8.91
CA ILE A 47 16.28 -1.54 -9.10
C ILE A 47 15.57 -1.70 -10.44
N ALA A 48 14.27 -1.46 -10.46
CA ALA A 48 13.45 -1.39 -11.67
C ALA A 48 12.43 -0.25 -11.57
N HIS A 49 11.97 0.20 -12.74
CA HIS A 49 10.85 1.12 -12.87
C HIS A 49 9.68 0.33 -13.46
N ILE A 50 8.70 0.01 -12.61
CA ILE A 50 7.51 -0.77 -13.01
C ILE A 50 6.52 0.15 -13.70
N PRO A 51 6.11 -0.15 -14.95
CA PRO A 51 5.04 0.60 -15.61
C PRO A 51 3.70 0.32 -14.94
N ILE A 52 2.94 1.36 -14.68
CA ILE A 52 1.59 1.32 -14.14
C ILE A 52 0.63 2.07 -15.06
N GLN A 53 -0.57 1.53 -15.24
CA GLN A 53 -1.64 2.17 -15.98
C GLN A 53 -2.50 3.00 -15.04
N THR A 54 -2.82 4.21 -15.43
CA THR A 54 -3.71 5.12 -14.71
C THR A 54 -4.81 5.66 -15.65
N PRO A 55 -5.87 6.28 -15.13
CA PRO A 55 -6.91 6.89 -15.99
C PRO A 55 -6.40 7.95 -16.96
N VAL A 56 -5.23 8.54 -16.70
CA VAL A 56 -4.65 9.62 -17.52
C VAL A 56 -3.39 9.21 -18.29
N GLY A 57 -3.02 7.93 -18.25
CA GLY A 57 -1.88 7.41 -19.00
C GLY A 57 -1.00 6.46 -18.21
N GLU A 58 0.08 6.02 -18.84
CA GLU A 58 1.10 5.16 -18.23
C GLU A 58 2.16 6.00 -17.54
N PHE A 59 2.56 5.56 -16.33
CA PHE A 59 3.65 6.11 -15.55
C PHE A 59 4.52 4.98 -15.00
N LYS A 60 5.66 5.33 -14.42
CA LYS A 60 6.59 4.37 -13.85
C LYS A 60 6.80 4.63 -12.37
N VAL A 61 6.77 3.56 -11.58
CA VAL A 61 7.09 3.59 -10.15
C VAL A 61 8.43 2.90 -9.89
N TRP A 62 9.29 3.58 -9.13
CA TRP A 62 10.59 3.06 -8.72
C TRP A 62 10.39 1.92 -7.72
N THR A 63 11.14 0.85 -7.89
CA THR A 63 11.07 -0.32 -7.02
C THR A 63 12.44 -0.95 -6.89
N GLN A 64 12.78 -1.39 -5.68
CA GLN A 64 14.00 -2.15 -5.40
C GLN A 64 13.65 -3.48 -4.76
N ARG A 65 14.18 -4.56 -5.34
CA ARG A 65 14.07 -5.92 -4.79
C ARG A 65 15.30 -6.28 -3.98
N PHE A 66 15.08 -6.96 -2.87
CA PHE A 66 16.11 -7.59 -2.05
C PHE A 66 15.82 -9.08 -1.91
N GLY A 67 16.86 -9.90 -2.03
CA GLY A 67 16.75 -11.34 -1.89
C GLY A 67 16.04 -12.06 -3.05
N GLN A 68 15.91 -13.37 -2.89
CA GLN A 68 15.15 -14.26 -3.77
C GLN A 68 14.50 -15.34 -2.92
N ASN A 69 13.18 -15.32 -2.80
CA ASN A 69 12.43 -16.30 -2.01
C ASN A 69 11.03 -16.52 -2.58
N ASN A 70 10.80 -17.67 -3.21
CA ASN A 70 9.51 -17.97 -3.82
C ASN A 70 8.37 -18.20 -2.81
N LYS A 71 8.67 -18.37 -1.52
CA LYS A 71 7.67 -18.65 -0.47
C LYS A 71 7.26 -17.41 0.32
N ILE A 72 8.11 -16.38 0.35
CA ILE A 72 7.89 -15.16 1.12
C ILE A 72 8.31 -13.98 0.27
N LYS A 73 7.34 -13.19 -0.19
CA LYS A 73 7.52 -11.93 -0.90
C LYS A 73 6.80 -10.82 -0.14
N ILE A 74 7.52 -9.81 0.30
CA ILE A 74 6.97 -8.73 1.10
C ILE A 74 7.04 -7.43 0.31
N LEU A 75 5.91 -6.76 0.08
CA LEU A 75 5.89 -5.40 -0.47
C LEU A 75 5.72 -4.41 0.68
N LEU A 76 6.64 -3.45 0.78
CA LEU A 76 6.62 -2.39 1.79
C LEU A 76 5.94 -1.15 1.23
N LEU A 77 4.84 -0.73 1.85
CA LEU A 77 4.10 0.48 1.50
C LEU A 77 4.51 1.61 2.45
N HIS A 78 5.22 2.61 1.93
CA HIS A 78 5.61 3.78 2.71
C HIS A 78 4.42 4.68 3.05
N GLY A 79 4.61 5.51 4.06
CA GLY A 79 3.65 6.51 4.54
C GLY A 79 3.65 7.81 3.72
N GLY A 80 3.19 8.84 4.34
CA GLY A 80 2.96 10.16 3.78
C GLY A 80 1.47 10.49 3.69
N PRO A 81 0.82 10.54 2.53
CA PRO A 81 1.22 10.12 1.16
C PRO A 81 2.44 10.82 0.59
N ALA A 82 3.02 10.21 -0.43
CA ALA A 82 4.13 10.77 -1.22
C ALA A 82 5.41 11.09 -0.41
N MET A 83 5.67 10.33 0.67
CA MET A 83 7.02 10.13 1.22
C MET A 83 7.83 9.25 0.26
N THR A 84 8.96 8.70 0.73
CA THR A 84 9.78 7.74 -0.03
C THR A 84 10.02 6.48 0.80
N HIS A 85 10.52 5.42 0.14
CA HIS A 85 10.95 4.17 0.78
C HIS A 85 12.11 4.37 1.78
N GLU A 86 12.86 5.46 1.71
CA GLU A 86 14.14 5.63 2.39
C GLU A 86 14.07 5.36 3.90
N TYR A 87 13.03 5.82 4.59
CA TYR A 87 12.87 5.54 6.02
C TYR A 87 12.57 4.06 6.34
N MET A 88 12.21 3.26 5.33
CA MET A 88 12.01 1.82 5.45
C MET A 88 13.29 1.00 5.20
N GLN A 89 14.43 1.62 4.88
CA GLN A 89 15.71 0.92 4.73
C GLN A 89 16.14 0.18 6.00
N CYS A 90 15.61 0.55 7.16
CA CYS A 90 15.83 -0.18 8.43
C CYS A 90 15.37 -1.63 8.41
N PHE A 91 14.53 -2.05 7.47
CA PHE A 91 14.11 -3.45 7.30
C PHE A 91 15.21 -4.32 6.67
N GLU A 92 16.12 -3.74 5.90
CA GLU A 92 17.12 -4.47 5.10
C GLU A 92 17.96 -5.43 5.94
N PRO A 93 18.64 -5.03 7.02
CA PRO A 93 19.52 -5.93 7.76
C PRO A 93 18.76 -7.09 8.41
N PHE A 94 17.48 -6.90 8.72
CA PHE A 94 16.62 -7.94 9.34
C PHE A 94 16.08 -8.91 8.31
N PHE A 95 15.48 -8.40 7.23
CA PHE A 95 14.82 -9.24 6.23
C PHE A 95 15.83 -10.01 5.36
N ILE A 96 17.01 -9.43 5.09
CA ILE A 96 18.12 -10.12 4.41
C ILE A 96 18.61 -11.29 5.28
N LYS A 97 18.81 -11.08 6.59
CA LYS A 97 19.21 -12.13 7.53
C LYS A 97 18.20 -13.28 7.59
N GLU A 98 16.91 -12.97 7.48
CA GLU A 98 15.82 -13.95 7.46
C GLU A 98 15.63 -14.61 6.10
N GLN A 99 16.40 -14.21 5.09
CA GLN A 99 16.30 -14.68 3.71
C GLN A 99 14.92 -14.44 3.10
N PHE A 100 14.25 -13.35 3.48
CA PHE A 100 13.00 -12.93 2.86
C PHE A 100 13.29 -12.25 1.51
N GLU A 101 12.42 -12.43 0.53
CA GLU A 101 12.36 -11.58 -0.64
C GLU A 101 11.44 -10.41 -0.31
N PHE A 102 11.93 -9.19 -0.43
CA PHE A 102 11.11 -8.01 -0.13
C PHE A 102 11.39 -6.88 -1.12
N TYR A 103 10.44 -5.99 -1.21
CA TYR A 103 10.42 -4.90 -2.15
C TYR A 103 10.14 -3.58 -1.44
N GLN A 104 11.03 -2.63 -1.63
CA GLN A 104 10.77 -1.23 -1.37
C GLN A 104 10.29 -0.60 -2.67
N TYR A 105 9.26 0.25 -2.62
CA TYR A 105 8.87 1.00 -3.79
C TYR A 105 8.38 2.40 -3.43
N ASP A 106 8.63 3.35 -4.29
CA ASP A 106 8.08 4.69 -4.22
C ASP A 106 6.78 4.75 -5.00
N GLN A 107 5.70 5.11 -4.32
CA GLN A 107 4.39 5.27 -4.95
C GLN A 107 4.42 6.40 -5.97
N LEU A 108 3.52 6.38 -6.96
CA LEU A 108 3.43 7.45 -7.96
C LEU A 108 3.30 8.81 -7.28
N GLY A 109 4.09 9.78 -7.72
CA GLY A 109 4.19 11.10 -7.12
C GLY A 109 5.26 11.23 -6.05
N SER A 110 5.86 10.14 -5.58
CA SER A 110 7.03 10.14 -4.70
C SER A 110 8.32 10.40 -5.48
N TYR A 111 9.37 10.84 -4.79
CA TYR A 111 10.57 11.44 -5.37
C TYR A 111 11.24 10.61 -6.47
N TYR A 112 11.38 9.29 -6.29
CA TYR A 112 12.06 8.40 -7.23
C TYR A 112 11.16 7.85 -8.33
N SER A 113 9.85 8.05 -8.24
CA SER A 113 8.84 7.67 -9.24
C SER A 113 8.45 8.83 -10.13
N ASP A 114 7.68 8.58 -11.20
CA ASP A 114 7.12 9.62 -12.01
C ASP A 114 6.21 10.55 -11.17
N GLN A 115 6.23 11.83 -11.48
CA GLN A 115 5.53 12.87 -10.72
C GLN A 115 4.54 13.65 -11.59
N PRO A 116 3.43 13.02 -12.01
CA PRO A 116 2.40 13.71 -12.80
C PRO A 116 1.75 14.84 -12.00
N LYS A 117 1.27 15.86 -12.71
CA LYS A 117 0.65 17.04 -12.09
C LYS A 117 -0.88 16.96 -11.99
N ASP A 118 -1.49 15.90 -12.54
CA ASP A 118 -2.94 15.73 -12.49
C ASP A 118 -3.42 15.29 -11.10
N SER A 119 -4.06 16.20 -10.41
CA SER A 119 -4.55 15.97 -9.04
C SER A 119 -5.67 14.93 -8.95
N SER A 120 -6.29 14.54 -10.06
CA SER A 120 -7.30 13.47 -10.09
C SER A 120 -6.70 12.10 -9.75
N LEU A 121 -5.38 11.95 -9.89
CA LEU A 121 -4.64 10.73 -9.56
C LEU A 121 -4.50 10.49 -8.04
N TRP A 122 -4.67 11.52 -7.22
CA TRP A 122 -4.40 11.41 -5.78
C TRP A 122 -5.65 10.97 -5.03
N THR A 123 -6.03 9.69 -5.25
CA THR A 123 -7.16 9.02 -4.57
C THR A 123 -6.75 7.66 -4.05
N THR A 124 -7.27 7.25 -2.89
CA THR A 124 -6.98 5.94 -2.29
C THR A 124 -7.26 4.79 -3.27
N ALA A 125 -8.39 4.85 -3.98
CA ALA A 125 -8.77 3.81 -4.95
C ALA A 125 -7.72 3.64 -6.07
N ARG A 126 -7.18 4.74 -6.62
CA ARG A 126 -6.14 4.69 -7.66
C ARG A 126 -4.84 4.07 -7.10
N PHE A 127 -4.43 4.43 -5.87
CA PHE A 127 -3.24 3.83 -5.24
C PHE A 127 -3.43 2.33 -4.95
N VAL A 128 -4.64 1.88 -4.62
CA VAL A 128 -4.94 0.44 -4.47
C VAL A 128 -4.71 -0.31 -5.79
N GLU A 129 -5.14 0.27 -6.93
CA GLU A 129 -4.88 -0.32 -8.26
C GLU A 129 -3.39 -0.33 -8.61
N GLU A 130 -2.64 0.67 -8.18
CA GLU A 130 -1.19 0.72 -8.32
C GLU A 130 -0.52 -0.44 -7.57
N VAL A 131 -0.88 -0.67 -6.30
CA VAL A 131 -0.38 -1.80 -5.49
C VAL A 131 -0.67 -3.14 -6.20
N GLU A 132 -1.86 -3.32 -6.78
CA GLU A 132 -2.20 -4.54 -7.52
C GLU A 132 -1.35 -4.72 -8.78
N GLN A 133 -1.03 -3.64 -9.48
CA GLN A 133 -0.15 -3.69 -10.65
C GLN A 133 1.29 -4.02 -10.24
N VAL A 134 1.79 -3.41 -9.17
CA VAL A 134 3.12 -3.71 -8.61
C VAL A 134 3.17 -5.18 -8.14
N ARG A 135 2.15 -5.68 -7.41
CA ARG A 135 2.06 -7.10 -7.02
C ARG A 135 2.20 -8.04 -8.21
N LYS A 136 1.47 -7.76 -9.31
CA LYS A 136 1.56 -8.56 -10.54
C LYS A 136 2.95 -8.53 -11.15
N ALA A 137 3.57 -7.35 -11.19
CA ALA A 137 4.90 -7.18 -11.77
C ALA A 137 5.99 -7.91 -10.97
N ILE A 138 5.86 -8.01 -9.64
CA ILE A 138 6.80 -8.76 -8.80
C ILE A 138 6.49 -10.26 -8.74
N GLY A 139 5.43 -10.73 -9.43
CA GLY A 139 5.04 -12.14 -9.48
C GLY A 139 4.66 -12.69 -8.10
N ALA A 140 3.95 -11.89 -7.29
CA ALA A 140 3.48 -12.30 -5.97
C ALA A 140 2.00 -12.73 -6.02
N ASP A 141 1.63 -13.75 -5.23
CA ASP A 141 0.28 -14.31 -5.16
C ASP A 141 -0.08 -14.80 -3.75
N ALA A 142 -1.27 -15.34 -3.58
CA ALA A 142 -1.78 -15.82 -2.30
C ALA A 142 -0.89 -16.86 -1.60
N SER A 143 0.02 -17.51 -2.31
CA SER A 143 0.92 -18.51 -1.72
C SER A 143 2.14 -17.89 -1.04
N ASN A 144 2.48 -16.63 -1.40
CA ASN A 144 3.73 -16.01 -0.96
C ASN A 144 3.66 -14.51 -0.62
N PHE A 145 2.55 -13.82 -0.91
CA PHE A 145 2.47 -12.36 -0.85
C PHE A 145 2.09 -11.83 0.53
N TYR A 146 3.01 -11.09 1.14
CA TYR A 146 2.79 -10.29 2.34
C TYR A 146 2.78 -8.80 1.98
N LEU A 147 1.77 -8.08 2.45
CA LEU A 147 1.66 -6.64 2.29
C LEU A 147 1.89 -5.96 3.64
N LEU A 148 2.90 -5.11 3.74
CA LEU A 148 3.21 -4.34 4.93
C LEU A 148 3.07 -2.86 4.65
N GLY A 149 2.15 -2.20 5.35
CA GLY A 149 1.95 -0.76 5.23
C GLY A 149 2.14 -0.02 6.55
N ASN A 150 2.90 1.09 6.51
CA ASN A 150 3.08 1.98 7.64
C ASN A 150 2.36 3.31 7.38
N SER A 151 1.66 3.84 8.38
CA SER A 151 0.98 5.13 8.29
C SER A 151 -0.03 5.17 7.11
N TRP A 152 0.05 6.11 6.19
CA TRP A 152 -0.69 6.09 4.93
C TRP A 152 -0.59 4.75 4.20
N GLY A 153 0.59 4.12 4.18
CA GLY A 153 0.74 2.76 3.67
C GLY A 153 -0.16 1.75 4.39
N GLY A 154 -0.49 1.97 5.65
CA GLY A 154 -1.46 1.18 6.42
C GLY A 154 -2.91 1.39 5.96
N ILE A 155 -3.31 2.62 5.61
CA ILE A 155 -4.59 2.90 4.92
C ILE A 155 -4.66 2.07 3.65
N LEU A 156 -3.61 2.17 2.84
CA LEU A 156 -3.51 1.50 1.55
C LEU A 156 -3.56 -0.03 1.68
N ALA A 157 -2.89 -0.57 2.70
CA ALA A 157 -2.87 -2.01 3.00
C ALA A 157 -4.27 -2.52 3.42
N MET A 158 -4.99 -1.78 4.26
CA MET A 158 -6.37 -2.12 4.65
C MET A 158 -7.33 -2.06 3.46
N GLU A 159 -7.28 -1.00 2.65
CA GLU A 159 -8.12 -0.87 1.45
C GLU A 159 -7.78 -1.94 0.39
N TYR A 160 -6.50 -2.27 0.23
CA TYR A 160 -6.08 -3.37 -0.64
C TYR A 160 -6.66 -4.70 -0.15
N ALA A 161 -6.56 -4.99 1.15
CA ALA A 161 -7.12 -6.21 1.72
C ALA A 161 -8.64 -6.29 1.53
N LEU A 162 -9.37 -5.20 1.77
CA LEU A 162 -10.82 -5.14 1.56
C LEU A 162 -11.25 -5.40 0.10
N LYS A 163 -10.34 -5.22 -0.86
CA LYS A 163 -10.63 -5.43 -2.28
C LYS A 163 -9.98 -6.69 -2.85
N TYR A 164 -8.77 -7.03 -2.43
CA TYR A 164 -7.90 -8.00 -3.08
C TYR A 164 -7.28 -9.03 -2.12
N GLN A 165 -7.86 -9.25 -0.93
CA GLN A 165 -7.31 -10.16 0.09
C GLN A 165 -7.08 -11.60 -0.42
N GLN A 166 -7.81 -12.03 -1.45
CA GLN A 166 -7.59 -13.33 -2.08
C GLN A 166 -6.20 -13.50 -2.70
N ASN A 167 -5.45 -12.41 -2.87
CA ASN A 167 -4.07 -12.44 -3.37
C ASN A 167 -3.03 -12.39 -2.22
N LEU A 168 -3.47 -12.21 -0.97
CA LEU A 168 -2.59 -12.07 0.20
C LEU A 168 -2.38 -13.41 0.92
N LYS A 169 -1.15 -13.67 1.35
CA LYS A 169 -0.81 -14.67 2.36
C LYS A 169 -0.86 -14.08 3.77
N GLY A 170 -0.52 -12.83 3.92
CA GLY A 170 -0.63 -12.09 5.19
C GLY A 170 -0.63 -10.58 5.00
N LEU A 171 -1.26 -9.89 5.95
CA LEU A 171 -1.38 -8.45 6.00
C LEU A 171 -0.70 -7.91 7.26
N ILE A 172 0.07 -6.83 7.14
CA ILE A 172 0.71 -6.15 8.26
C ILE A 172 0.38 -4.67 8.17
N VAL A 173 -0.32 -4.15 9.18
CA VAL A 173 -0.70 -2.74 9.29
C VAL A 173 0.06 -2.14 10.48
N SER A 174 0.95 -1.22 10.19
CA SER A 174 1.83 -0.61 11.17
C SER A 174 1.43 0.85 11.41
N ASN A 175 1.15 1.16 12.67
CA ASN A 175 0.99 2.53 13.13
C ASN A 175 -0.07 3.31 12.32
N MET A 176 -1.28 2.70 12.13
CA MET A 176 -2.40 3.36 11.45
C MET A 176 -3.75 2.90 12.00
N MET A 177 -4.56 3.88 12.39
CA MET A 177 -5.96 3.68 12.79
C MET A 177 -6.84 3.46 11.55
N ALA A 178 -7.95 2.72 11.71
CA ALA A 178 -8.90 2.44 10.63
C ALA A 178 -9.91 3.58 10.38
N SER A 179 -9.74 4.72 11.04
CA SER A 179 -10.63 5.89 10.94
C SER A 179 -9.85 7.18 11.09
N ALA A 180 -9.83 8.00 10.04
CA ALA A 180 -9.25 9.35 10.07
C ALA A 180 -10.00 10.29 11.03
N PRO A 181 -11.35 10.26 11.15
CA PRO A 181 -12.04 11.02 12.19
C PRO A 181 -11.60 10.67 13.61
N GLU A 182 -11.39 9.38 13.93
CA GLU A 182 -10.90 8.97 15.25
C GLU A 182 -9.45 9.38 15.48
N TYR A 183 -8.62 9.29 14.46
CA TYR A 183 -7.24 9.83 14.52
C TYR A 183 -7.25 11.34 14.83
N GLY A 184 -8.04 12.12 14.10
CA GLY A 184 -8.17 13.56 14.37
C GLY A 184 -8.68 13.86 15.78
N LYS A 185 -9.62 13.06 16.30
CA LYS A 185 -10.10 13.16 17.67
C LYS A 185 -9.00 12.86 18.69
N TYR A 186 -8.24 11.79 18.49
CA TYR A 186 -7.11 11.41 19.36
C TYR A 186 -6.04 12.52 19.39
N ALA A 187 -5.70 13.07 18.23
CA ALA A 187 -4.77 14.20 18.12
C ALA A 187 -5.26 15.42 18.91
N ALA A 188 -6.55 15.77 18.80
CA ALA A 188 -7.12 16.95 19.45
C ALA A 188 -7.34 16.76 20.98
N GLU A 189 -7.81 15.58 21.40
CA GLU A 189 -8.24 15.36 22.79
C GLU A 189 -7.14 14.78 23.68
N VAL A 190 -6.15 14.09 23.10
CA VAL A 190 -5.07 13.43 23.84
C VAL A 190 -3.72 14.08 23.57
N LEU A 191 -3.26 14.08 22.29
CA LEU A 191 -1.92 14.54 21.96
C LEU A 191 -1.75 16.06 22.15
N ALA A 192 -2.75 16.85 21.76
CA ALA A 192 -2.73 18.29 21.96
C ALA A 192 -2.57 18.69 23.44
N LYS A 193 -3.14 17.91 24.37
CA LYS A 193 -3.04 18.19 25.82
C LYS A 193 -1.65 17.85 26.40
N GLN A 194 -0.82 17.14 25.67
CA GLN A 194 0.57 16.84 26.07
C GLN A 194 1.55 17.92 25.61
N MET A 195 1.12 18.79 24.68
CA MET A 195 1.93 19.89 24.18
C MET A 195 1.87 21.08 25.16
N ASP A 196 2.97 21.85 25.23
CA ASP A 196 2.96 23.12 25.95
C ASP A 196 1.80 24.00 25.47
N PRO A 197 0.98 24.58 26.38
CA PRO A 197 -0.20 25.36 26.00
C PRO A 197 0.10 26.60 25.13
N GLN A 198 1.26 27.24 25.32
CA GLN A 198 1.66 28.41 24.52
C GLN A 198 2.06 27.97 23.10
N VAL A 199 2.82 26.89 22.99
CA VAL A 199 3.19 26.30 21.71
C VAL A 199 1.93 25.85 20.95
N LEU A 200 1.01 25.16 21.61
CA LEU A 200 -0.25 24.73 21.01
C LEU A 200 -1.09 25.92 20.51
N ALA A 201 -1.18 27.00 21.29
CA ALA A 201 -1.93 28.20 20.90
C ALA A 201 -1.33 28.87 19.64
N GLU A 202 0.00 28.91 19.53
CA GLU A 202 0.69 29.45 18.34
C GLU A 202 0.47 28.54 17.13
N VAL A 203 0.62 27.22 17.27
CA VAL A 203 0.31 26.23 16.23
C VAL A 203 -1.12 26.38 15.72
N ARG A 204 -2.11 26.46 16.62
CA ARG A 204 -3.52 26.61 16.26
C ARG A 204 -3.81 27.95 15.57
N THR A 205 -3.06 29.01 15.90
CA THR A 205 -3.18 30.31 15.21
C THR A 205 -2.71 30.20 13.76
N ILE A 206 -1.58 29.53 13.51
CA ILE A 206 -1.06 29.30 12.16
C ILE A 206 -2.05 28.43 11.35
N GLU A 207 -2.57 27.34 11.94
CA GLU A 207 -3.55 26.46 11.31
C GLU A 207 -4.86 27.19 10.96
N LYS A 208 -5.39 28.00 11.88
CA LYS A 208 -6.60 28.80 11.66
C LYS A 208 -6.45 29.79 10.51
N ASN A 209 -5.26 30.37 10.35
CA ASN A 209 -4.96 31.34 9.30
C ASN A 209 -4.56 30.64 7.97
N HIS A 210 -4.49 29.31 7.94
CA HIS A 210 -3.99 28.52 6.80
C HIS A 210 -2.59 28.95 6.34
N ASP A 211 -1.75 29.46 7.26
CA ASP A 211 -0.40 29.96 7.00
C ASP A 211 0.65 28.81 7.10
N PHE A 212 0.39 27.71 6.39
CA PHE A 212 1.22 26.50 6.46
C PHE A 212 2.61 26.63 5.81
N SER A 213 2.82 27.68 5.03
CA SER A 213 4.14 28.02 4.48
C SER A 213 5.04 28.75 5.47
N ASN A 214 4.51 29.15 6.62
CA ASN A 214 5.26 29.81 7.67
C ASN A 214 6.26 28.84 8.31
N PRO A 215 7.59 29.11 8.23
CA PRO A 215 8.60 28.23 8.80
C PRO A 215 8.38 27.95 10.30
N ARG A 216 7.80 28.94 11.01
CA ARG A 216 7.47 28.83 12.43
C ARG A 216 6.59 27.63 12.77
N TYR A 217 5.73 27.20 11.83
CA TYR A 217 4.87 26.03 12.02
C TYR A 217 5.68 24.75 12.28
N MET A 218 6.66 24.47 11.45
CA MET A 218 7.53 23.29 11.63
C MET A 218 8.58 23.48 12.73
N GLU A 219 9.05 24.71 12.97
CA GLU A 219 9.92 25.03 14.11
C GLU A 219 9.25 24.70 15.45
N LEU A 220 7.93 24.89 15.57
CA LEU A 220 7.17 24.52 16.74
C LEU A 220 6.87 23.01 16.77
N LEU A 221 6.39 22.43 15.67
CA LEU A 221 5.97 21.04 15.65
C LEU A 221 7.15 20.06 15.76
N MET A 222 8.30 20.37 15.18
CA MET A 222 9.43 19.46 15.16
C MET A 222 9.90 19.06 16.57
N PRO A 223 10.23 19.97 17.49
CA PRO A 223 10.66 19.60 18.85
C PRO A 223 9.50 19.16 19.77
N HIS A 224 8.31 19.75 19.62
CA HIS A 224 7.21 19.56 20.56
C HIS A 224 6.22 18.49 20.18
N PHE A 225 6.27 18.00 18.91
CA PHE A 225 5.38 16.96 18.43
C PHE A 225 6.14 15.85 17.69
N TYR A 226 6.90 16.15 16.63
CA TYR A 226 7.54 15.14 15.80
C TYR A 226 8.57 14.32 16.58
N LYS A 227 9.41 14.95 17.38
CA LYS A 227 10.38 14.27 18.25
C LYS A 227 9.77 13.55 19.45
N GLN A 228 8.49 13.74 19.71
CA GLN A 228 7.76 13.03 20.76
C GLN A 228 6.97 11.85 20.22
N HIS A 229 6.40 11.98 19.00
CA HIS A 229 5.39 11.07 18.48
C HIS A 229 5.72 10.43 17.13
N ILE A 230 6.63 11.02 16.31
CA ILE A 230 7.02 10.45 15.01
C ILE A 230 8.25 9.57 15.14
N CYS A 231 9.35 10.09 15.66
CA CYS A 231 10.54 9.30 15.96
C CYS A 231 11.28 9.91 17.16
N ARG A 232 11.44 9.12 18.21
CA ARG A 232 11.95 9.53 19.52
C ARG A 232 13.48 9.40 19.65
N LEU A 233 14.15 8.96 18.61
CA LEU A 233 15.63 8.97 18.59
C LEU A 233 16.15 10.40 18.75
N ALA A 234 17.14 10.58 19.60
CA ALA A 234 17.75 11.90 19.85
C ALA A 234 18.27 12.53 18.53
N GLN A 235 18.92 11.71 17.71
CA GLN A 235 19.34 12.05 16.36
C GLN A 235 18.61 11.13 15.38
N TRP A 236 17.94 11.72 14.40
CA TRP A 236 17.27 10.94 13.37
C TRP A 236 18.31 10.29 12.44
N PRO A 237 18.05 9.04 12.01
CA PRO A 237 18.92 8.37 11.05
C PRO A 237 18.86 9.05 9.68
N ALA A 238 20.00 9.07 8.97
CA ALA A 238 20.09 9.70 7.65
C ALA A 238 18.98 9.24 6.64
N PRO A 239 18.56 7.97 6.58
CA PRO A 239 17.45 7.55 5.72
C PRO A 239 16.12 8.22 6.08
N LEU A 240 15.87 8.49 7.35
CA LEU A 240 14.67 9.20 7.80
C LEU A 240 14.72 10.68 7.40
N ASP A 241 15.85 11.34 7.63
CA ASP A 241 16.05 12.74 7.22
C ASP A 241 15.93 12.89 5.69
N SER A 242 16.45 11.93 4.91
CA SER A 242 16.30 11.89 3.46
C SER A 242 14.84 11.77 3.04
N ALA A 243 14.09 10.84 3.66
CA ALA A 243 12.68 10.65 3.34
C ALA A 243 11.84 11.91 3.56
N PHE A 244 12.09 12.64 4.67
CA PHE A 244 11.43 13.92 4.92
C PHE A 244 11.83 15.01 3.91
N LYS A 245 13.10 15.05 3.52
CA LYS A 245 13.60 16.01 2.51
C LYS A 245 13.01 15.75 1.12
N HIS A 246 12.78 14.48 0.77
CA HIS A 246 12.27 14.06 -0.52
C HIS A 246 10.75 13.94 -0.57
N ALA A 247 10.04 14.23 0.53
CA ALA A 247 8.58 14.20 0.56
C ALA A 247 8.00 15.20 -0.44
N ASN A 248 6.99 14.77 -1.23
CA ASN A 248 6.25 15.66 -2.11
C ASN A 248 5.19 16.41 -1.30
N GLY A 249 5.53 17.60 -0.82
CA GLY A 249 4.68 18.41 0.06
C GLY A 249 3.34 18.81 -0.56
N GLU A 250 3.25 18.93 -1.90
CA GLU A 250 1.99 19.25 -2.59
C GLU A 250 0.98 18.11 -2.45
N ILE A 251 1.38 16.89 -2.76
CA ILE A 251 0.53 15.70 -2.66
C ILE A 251 0.24 15.39 -1.19
N TYR A 252 1.26 15.48 -0.33
CA TYR A 252 1.12 15.27 1.10
C TYR A 252 0.04 16.19 1.68
N THR A 253 0.15 17.51 1.49
CA THR A 253 -0.80 18.47 2.02
C THR A 253 -2.21 18.28 1.45
N MET A 254 -2.33 17.96 0.17
CA MET A 254 -3.62 17.71 -0.47
C MET A 254 -4.35 16.49 0.12
N MET A 255 -3.62 15.41 0.40
CA MET A 255 -4.22 14.16 0.88
C MET A 255 -4.30 14.08 2.41
N GLN A 256 -3.21 14.32 3.10
CA GLN A 256 -3.09 14.23 4.57
C GLN A 256 -3.49 15.55 5.25
N GLY A 257 -2.92 16.64 4.82
CA GLY A 257 -2.98 17.94 5.49
C GLY A 257 -1.57 18.48 5.71
N PRO A 258 -1.42 19.57 6.46
CA PRO A 258 -0.15 20.29 6.56
C PRO A 258 0.90 19.61 7.44
N SER A 259 0.49 18.65 8.30
CA SER A 259 1.39 18.00 9.27
C SER A 259 0.81 16.67 9.77
N GLU A 260 1.60 15.96 10.57
CA GLU A 260 1.17 14.75 11.30
C GLU A 260 0.36 15.08 12.57
N PHE A 261 0.11 16.35 12.87
CA PHE A 261 -0.72 16.76 13.99
C PHE A 261 -2.22 16.75 13.65
N GLY A 262 -2.69 15.63 13.12
CA GLY A 262 -4.06 15.37 12.67
C GLY A 262 -4.14 15.15 11.17
N ILE A 263 -5.38 15.08 10.65
CA ILE A 263 -5.66 14.80 9.25
C ILE A 263 -6.77 15.73 8.76
N SER A 264 -6.51 16.49 7.71
CA SER A 264 -7.44 17.51 7.22
C SER A 264 -7.59 17.55 5.70
N GLY A 265 -6.76 16.77 4.98
CA GLY A 265 -6.81 16.68 3.52
C GLY A 265 -7.94 15.78 3.00
N ARG A 266 -7.79 15.26 1.80
CA ARG A 266 -8.77 14.35 1.16
C ARG A 266 -9.09 13.11 2.00
N LEU A 267 -8.17 12.68 2.85
CA LEU A 267 -8.31 11.53 3.73
C LEU A 267 -9.13 11.82 5.00
N ALA A 268 -9.49 13.07 5.30
CA ALA A 268 -10.11 13.47 6.56
C ALA A 268 -11.42 12.72 6.92
N ARG A 269 -12.11 12.15 5.92
CA ARG A 269 -13.34 11.37 6.10
C ARG A 269 -13.17 9.87 5.89
N TRP A 270 -11.93 9.43 5.66
CA TRP A 270 -11.67 8.00 5.45
C TRP A 270 -11.97 7.20 6.72
N ASP A 271 -12.77 6.16 6.59
CA ASP A 271 -13.16 5.27 7.69
C ASP A 271 -13.55 3.90 7.14
N VAL A 272 -12.84 2.86 7.57
CA VAL A 272 -13.13 1.46 7.21
C VAL A 272 -13.45 0.58 8.42
N LYS A 273 -13.65 1.18 9.59
CA LYS A 273 -13.88 0.44 10.84
C LYS A 273 -15.01 -0.59 10.72
N ALA A 274 -16.14 -0.18 10.13
CA ALA A 274 -17.29 -1.05 9.97
C ALA A 274 -17.02 -2.26 9.06
N ARG A 275 -15.96 -2.19 8.25
CA ARG A 275 -15.60 -3.19 7.24
C ARG A 275 -14.45 -4.10 7.65
N LEU A 276 -13.77 -3.84 8.77
CA LEU A 276 -12.62 -4.64 9.19
C LEU A 276 -12.94 -6.13 9.33
N HIS A 277 -14.17 -6.47 9.73
CA HIS A 277 -14.63 -7.87 9.84
C HIS A 277 -14.65 -8.63 8.50
N GLU A 278 -14.59 -7.93 7.36
CA GLU A 278 -14.48 -8.53 6.03
C GLU A 278 -13.07 -9.08 5.75
N ILE A 279 -12.04 -8.62 6.49
CA ILE A 279 -10.65 -9.05 6.32
C ILE A 279 -10.45 -10.39 7.01
N ALA A 280 -10.25 -11.45 6.22
CA ALA A 280 -10.12 -12.82 6.69
C ALA A 280 -8.68 -13.37 6.63
N VAL A 281 -7.78 -12.72 5.89
CA VAL A 281 -6.37 -13.13 5.81
C VAL A 281 -5.67 -12.92 7.17
N PRO A 282 -4.67 -13.76 7.53
CA PRO A 282 -3.85 -13.53 8.71
C PRO A 282 -3.34 -12.09 8.74
N THR A 283 -3.61 -11.37 9.82
CA THR A 283 -3.35 -9.92 9.91
C THR A 283 -2.62 -9.57 11.20
N LEU A 284 -1.52 -8.82 11.09
CA LEU A 284 -0.80 -8.22 12.21
C LEU A 284 -1.08 -6.72 12.25
N MET A 285 -1.66 -6.24 13.34
CA MET A 285 -1.78 -4.82 13.66
C MET A 285 -0.67 -4.42 14.63
N ILE A 286 0.04 -3.33 14.35
CA ILE A 286 1.15 -2.85 15.19
C ILE A 286 0.82 -1.47 15.71
N GLY A 287 0.90 -1.29 17.02
CA GLY A 287 0.70 -0.02 17.70
C GLY A 287 1.81 0.27 18.69
N ALA A 288 2.05 1.53 18.98
CA ALA A 288 3.13 1.98 19.84
C ALA A 288 2.68 2.97 20.91
N LYS A 289 3.42 2.99 22.02
CA LYS A 289 3.06 3.80 23.20
C LYS A 289 3.04 5.29 22.93
N TYR A 290 3.97 5.78 22.14
CA TYR A 290 4.19 7.21 21.93
C TYR A 290 3.74 7.68 20.54
N ASP A 291 2.97 6.84 19.85
CA ASP A 291 2.51 7.07 18.47
C ASP A 291 1.55 8.28 18.36
N THR A 292 1.42 8.81 17.17
CA THR A 292 0.32 9.72 16.79
C THR A 292 -1.02 9.00 16.74
N MET A 293 -1.01 7.67 16.63
CA MET A 293 -2.18 6.79 16.60
C MET A 293 -2.47 6.20 17.99
N ASP A 294 -3.76 6.06 18.37
CA ASP A 294 -4.12 5.41 19.62
C ASP A 294 -3.79 3.90 19.57
N PRO A 295 -2.85 3.40 20.39
CA PRO A 295 -2.54 1.96 20.39
C PRO A 295 -3.73 1.08 20.80
N LYS A 296 -4.69 1.62 21.58
CA LYS A 296 -5.91 0.89 21.94
C LYS A 296 -6.84 0.72 20.75
N ALA A 297 -6.89 1.70 19.85
CA ALA A 297 -7.64 1.57 18.61
C ALA A 297 -7.04 0.48 17.71
N MET A 298 -5.71 0.40 17.61
CA MET A 298 -5.04 -0.64 16.83
C MET A 298 -5.16 -2.03 17.46
N GLU A 299 -5.16 -2.15 18.81
CA GLU A 299 -5.50 -3.40 19.50
C GLU A 299 -6.95 -3.83 19.20
N TRP A 300 -7.88 -2.87 19.20
CA TRP A 300 -9.28 -3.14 18.83
C TRP A 300 -9.39 -3.60 17.36
N GLN A 301 -8.66 -2.97 16.43
CA GLN A 301 -8.63 -3.37 15.03
C GLN A 301 -8.17 -4.81 14.84
N ALA A 302 -7.15 -5.25 15.62
CA ALA A 302 -6.71 -6.63 15.59
C ALA A 302 -7.80 -7.63 16.02
N LYS A 303 -8.70 -7.21 16.89
CA LYS A 303 -9.86 -8.02 17.32
C LYS A 303 -11.03 -7.93 16.34
N ALA A 304 -11.09 -6.88 15.52
CA ALA A 304 -12.16 -6.63 14.55
C ALA A 304 -11.98 -7.40 13.24
N VAL A 305 -10.75 -7.69 12.83
CA VAL A 305 -10.47 -8.57 11.69
C VAL A 305 -10.60 -10.05 12.12
N GLN A 306 -10.87 -10.96 11.16
CA GLN A 306 -11.17 -12.37 11.51
C GLN A 306 -9.97 -13.13 12.08
N ASN A 307 -8.75 -12.90 11.58
CA ASN A 307 -7.52 -13.60 11.98
C ASN A 307 -6.44 -12.59 12.41
N GLY A 308 -6.78 -11.72 13.36
CA GLY A 308 -5.93 -10.63 13.80
C GLY A 308 -5.02 -10.99 14.97
N GLN A 309 -3.83 -10.43 14.95
CA GLN A 309 -2.85 -10.40 16.03
C GLN A 309 -2.46 -8.94 16.30
N PHE A 310 -2.10 -8.63 17.52
CA PHE A 310 -1.64 -7.32 17.93
C PHE A 310 -0.20 -7.36 18.43
N LEU A 311 0.63 -6.48 17.91
CA LEU A 311 1.98 -6.23 18.40
C LEU A 311 2.04 -4.84 19.04
N TYR A 312 2.39 -4.79 20.32
CA TYR A 312 2.58 -3.53 21.03
C TYR A 312 4.07 -3.19 21.17
N CYS A 313 4.46 -1.98 20.77
CA CYS A 313 5.81 -1.44 20.90
C CYS A 313 5.86 -0.48 22.09
N PRO A 314 6.32 -0.93 23.29
CA PRO A 314 6.23 -0.15 24.52
C PRO A 314 7.16 1.06 24.57
N ASN A 315 8.20 1.09 23.76
CA ASN A 315 9.15 2.19 23.67
C ASN A 315 9.03 2.97 22.34
N GLY A 316 8.21 2.46 21.40
CA GLY A 316 8.06 2.98 20.05
C GLY A 316 7.13 4.18 19.95
N SER A 317 7.31 4.92 18.86
CA SER A 317 6.43 5.98 18.39
C SER A 317 5.86 5.63 17.00
N HIS A 318 5.47 6.61 16.19
CA HIS A 318 4.92 6.38 14.85
C HIS A 318 5.87 5.58 13.93
N LEU A 319 7.17 5.78 14.09
CA LEU A 319 8.20 5.03 13.38
C LEU A 319 8.88 4.02 14.32
N SER A 320 8.09 3.12 14.91
CA SER A 320 8.55 2.07 15.84
C SER A 320 9.62 1.17 15.23
N MET A 321 9.69 1.08 13.90
CA MET A 321 10.75 0.39 13.18
C MET A 321 12.15 0.97 13.46
N TRP A 322 12.21 2.21 13.97
CA TRP A 322 13.44 2.90 14.35
C TRP A 322 13.66 2.94 15.86
N ASP A 323 12.66 3.36 16.63
CA ASP A 323 12.84 3.67 18.06
C ASP A 323 12.38 2.55 19.02
N ASP A 324 11.75 1.48 18.51
CA ASP A 324 11.54 0.20 19.22
C ASP A 324 11.86 -1.00 18.30
N GLN A 325 12.94 -0.89 17.55
CA GLN A 325 13.29 -1.75 16.42
C GLN A 325 13.31 -3.25 16.76
N ALA A 326 13.84 -3.64 17.93
CA ALA A 326 13.94 -5.05 18.31
C ALA A 326 12.56 -5.70 18.49
N VAL A 327 11.62 -5.02 19.16
CA VAL A 327 10.24 -5.49 19.36
C VAL A 327 9.52 -5.50 18.03
N PHE A 328 9.62 -4.43 17.27
CA PHE A 328 8.95 -4.26 15.99
C PHE A 328 9.36 -5.33 14.96
N MET A 329 10.66 -5.44 14.68
CA MET A 329 11.18 -6.40 13.69
C MET A 329 10.99 -7.85 14.14
N GLY A 330 11.24 -8.14 15.43
CA GLY A 330 11.03 -9.47 16.01
C GLY A 330 9.57 -9.93 15.89
N GLY A 331 8.62 -9.05 16.14
CA GLY A 331 7.19 -9.33 16.02
C GLY A 331 6.77 -9.62 14.58
N ILE A 332 7.23 -8.83 13.61
CA ILE A 332 6.95 -9.05 12.18
C ILE A 332 7.54 -10.37 11.69
N ILE A 333 8.81 -10.64 12.02
CA ILE A 333 9.48 -11.90 11.62
C ILE A 333 8.73 -13.10 12.19
N LYS A 334 8.34 -13.05 13.48
CA LYS A 334 7.54 -14.10 14.12
C LYS A 334 6.21 -14.32 13.40
N PHE A 335 5.50 -13.25 13.06
CA PHE A 335 4.23 -13.34 12.35
C PHE A 335 4.40 -13.98 10.97
N ILE A 336 5.35 -13.50 10.16
CA ILE A 336 5.60 -14.03 8.81
C ILE A 336 6.00 -15.51 8.88
N ARG A 337 6.90 -15.89 9.80
CA ARG A 337 7.31 -17.28 9.98
C ARG A 337 6.16 -18.18 10.43
N GLY A 338 5.29 -17.69 11.31
CA GLY A 338 4.11 -18.43 11.80
C GLY A 338 3.02 -18.64 10.74
N THR A 339 2.98 -17.82 9.70
CA THR A 339 2.00 -17.90 8.61
C THR A 339 2.59 -18.48 7.30
N ALA A 340 3.90 -18.69 7.24
CA ALA A 340 4.59 -19.20 6.04
C ALA A 340 4.52 -20.74 5.91
N GLY A 341 4.19 -21.44 7.01
CA GLY A 341 4.16 -22.91 7.14
C GLY A 341 3.03 -23.59 6.36
#